data_5b9d5ba300149457b21730437414631e
#
_entry.id   5b9d5ba300149457b21730437414631e
#
_cell.length_a   1.000
_cell.length_b   1.000
_cell.length_c   1.000
_cell.angle_alpha   90.00
_cell.angle_beta   90.00
_cell.angle_gamma   90.00
#
_symmetry.space_group_name_H-M   'P 1'
#
loop_
_entity.id
_entity.type
_entity.pdbx_description
1 polymer ?
#
loop_
_entity_poly.entity_id
_entity_poly.type
_entity_poly.pdbx_seq_one_letter_code
_entity_poly.pdbx_strand_id
1 'polypeptide(L)'
;MTTAPVIEDLETKAKDGTNFSWREFWMHSLGCAYATREILNQFDLGVDNDTDYLSGLLHNVGKIVMAQVFPAEFTQLSQLFDQDEAQVLLAERELLGWDHAAIGAFFLETHLFPLEVIEAVHYHHDSLSAPHHPSFAAATQLADIMVTQAGLKGGPEKRPILNERELMELPCLGQLWPHQGPLLNLKMRKITEWIARLPDLCKTLLSES
;
A
#
# COMPACT_ATOMS: atom_id res chain seq x y z
N MET A 1 19.94 -11.42 0.00
CA MET A 1 20.36 -10.01 0.24
C MET A 1 19.45 -9.49 1.33
N THR A 2 19.98 -9.07 2.47
CA THR A 2 19.20 -8.57 3.59
C THR A 2 18.75 -7.13 3.31
N THR A 3 17.49 -6.81 3.58
CA THR A 3 16.91 -5.45 3.45
C THR A 3 17.43 -4.48 4.53
N ALA A 4 18.04 -5.00 5.59
CA ALA A 4 18.55 -4.25 6.72
C ALA A 4 19.48 -3.07 6.35
N PRO A 5 20.49 -3.22 5.46
CA PRO A 5 21.37 -2.11 5.10
C PRO A 5 20.67 -0.97 4.38
N VAL A 6 19.61 -1.28 3.59
CA VAL A 6 18.83 -0.26 2.87
C VAL A 6 17.96 0.54 3.85
N ILE A 7 17.36 -0.15 4.82
CA ILE A 7 16.56 0.48 5.88
C ILE A 7 17.43 1.39 6.74
N GLU A 8 18.61 0.92 7.16
CA GLU A 8 19.57 1.71 7.94
C GLU A 8 20.07 2.95 7.18
N ASP A 9 20.33 2.84 5.87
CA ASP A 9 20.75 3.98 5.04
C ASP A 9 19.63 5.01 4.91
N LEU A 10 18.38 4.56 4.69
CA LEU A 10 17.21 5.43 4.63
C LEU A 10 16.92 6.09 6.00
N GLU A 11 16.98 5.34 7.09
CA GLU A 11 16.81 5.89 8.44
C GLU A 11 17.91 6.87 8.82
N THR A 12 19.15 6.65 8.35
CA THR A 12 20.28 7.54 8.61
C THR A 12 20.12 8.85 7.85
N LYS A 13 19.64 8.80 6.60
CA LYS A 13 19.36 10.00 5.79
C LYS A 13 18.12 10.76 6.27
N ALA A 14 17.13 10.06 6.83
CA ALA A 14 15.90 10.66 7.34
C ALA A 14 16.05 11.31 8.73
N LYS A 15 17.18 11.15 9.43
CA LYS A 15 17.41 11.70 10.79
C LYS A 15 17.40 13.22 10.88
N ASP A 16 17.40 13.93 9.78
CA ASP A 16 17.43 15.39 9.73
C ASP A 16 16.03 16.05 9.65
N GLY A 17 15.09 15.59 10.49
CA GLY A 17 13.86 16.35 10.78
C GLY A 17 12.57 15.80 10.16
N THR A 18 12.53 14.56 9.68
CA THR A 18 11.29 13.92 9.22
C THR A 18 10.64 13.10 10.34
N ASN A 19 9.31 13.17 10.48
CA ASN A 19 8.52 12.28 11.34
C ASN A 19 8.21 10.93 10.67
N PHE A 20 8.91 10.56 9.61
CA PHE A 20 8.65 9.37 8.82
C PHE A 20 9.48 8.18 9.31
N SER A 21 8.84 7.07 9.64
CA SER A 21 9.49 5.84 10.08
C SER A 21 9.62 4.86 8.90
N TRP A 22 10.82 4.68 8.37
CA TRP A 22 11.09 3.70 7.33
C TRP A 22 10.82 2.26 7.79
N ARG A 23 11.03 1.97 9.05
CA ARG A 23 10.71 0.66 9.63
C ARG A 23 9.21 0.38 9.56
N GLU A 24 8.36 1.34 9.96
CA GLU A 24 6.90 1.20 9.87
C GLU A 24 6.45 1.11 8.42
N PHE A 25 7.03 1.91 7.53
CA PHE A 25 6.81 1.85 6.09
C PHE A 25 7.04 0.44 5.53
N TRP A 26 8.19 -0.19 5.85
CA TRP A 26 8.50 -1.53 5.37
C TRP A 26 7.60 -2.60 6.00
N MET A 27 7.25 -2.48 7.28
CA MET A 27 6.29 -3.37 7.93
C MET A 27 4.92 -3.31 7.26
N HIS A 28 4.46 -2.11 6.93
CA HIS A 28 3.22 -1.90 6.19
C HIS A 28 3.29 -2.49 4.78
N SER A 29 4.34 -2.16 4.03
CA SER A 29 4.54 -2.66 2.66
C SER A 29 4.56 -4.19 2.61
N LEU A 30 5.23 -4.83 3.57
CA LEU A 30 5.24 -6.28 3.71
C LEU A 30 3.85 -6.83 4.06
N GLY A 31 3.14 -6.17 4.98
CA GLY A 31 1.76 -6.52 5.31
C GLY A 31 0.84 -6.42 4.10
N CYS A 32 0.95 -5.35 3.31
CA CYS A 32 0.18 -5.17 2.07
C CYS A 32 0.53 -6.22 1.01
N ALA A 33 1.81 -6.61 0.89
CA ALA A 33 2.21 -7.67 -0.03
C ALA A 33 1.49 -8.99 0.25
N TYR A 34 1.51 -9.43 1.50
CA TYR A 34 0.80 -10.65 1.91
C TYR A 34 -0.72 -10.50 1.80
N ALA A 35 -1.27 -9.34 2.19
CA ALA A 35 -2.70 -9.10 2.15
C ALA A 35 -3.23 -9.05 0.70
N THR A 36 -2.54 -8.40 -0.23
CA THR A 36 -2.94 -8.35 -1.65
C THR A 36 -3.02 -9.75 -2.24
N ARG A 37 -2.00 -10.58 -2.01
CA ARG A 37 -1.98 -11.99 -2.43
C ARG A 37 -3.14 -12.77 -1.84
N GLU A 38 -3.38 -12.66 -0.54
CA GLU A 38 -4.47 -13.37 0.13
C GLU A 38 -5.84 -12.91 -0.39
N ILE A 39 -6.04 -11.61 -0.59
CA ILE A 39 -7.27 -11.06 -1.15
C ILE A 39 -7.53 -11.62 -2.54
N LEU A 40 -6.57 -11.57 -3.46
CA LEU A 40 -6.73 -12.12 -4.81
C LEU A 40 -7.03 -13.62 -4.78
N ASN A 41 -6.36 -14.39 -3.91
CA ASN A 41 -6.63 -15.82 -3.74
C ASN A 41 -8.05 -16.08 -3.20
N GLN A 42 -8.52 -15.32 -2.22
CA GLN A 42 -9.87 -15.48 -1.68
C GLN A 42 -10.95 -15.18 -2.74
N PHE A 43 -10.65 -14.35 -3.72
CA PHE A 43 -11.58 -14.03 -4.81
C PHE A 43 -11.36 -14.86 -6.09
N ASP A 44 -10.50 -15.89 -6.03
CA ASP A 44 -10.16 -16.78 -7.16
C ASP A 44 -9.50 -16.01 -8.33
N LEU A 45 -8.78 -14.95 -8.01
CA LEU A 45 -8.05 -14.06 -8.94
C LEU A 45 -6.51 -14.16 -8.76
N GLY A 46 -6.06 -15.15 -7.98
CA GLY A 46 -4.65 -15.39 -7.73
C GLY A 46 -3.87 -15.74 -9.01
N VAL A 47 -2.60 -15.42 -9.03
CA VAL A 47 -1.68 -15.68 -10.14
C VAL A 47 -0.49 -16.52 -9.69
N ASP A 48 0.10 -17.28 -10.62
CA ASP A 48 1.26 -18.16 -10.34
C ASP A 48 2.61 -17.42 -10.37
N ASN A 49 2.59 -16.13 -10.71
CA ASN A 49 3.76 -15.27 -10.71
C ASN A 49 3.66 -14.25 -9.56
N ASP A 50 4.71 -13.83 -8.95
CA ASP A 50 4.70 -12.96 -7.76
C ASP A 50 4.16 -11.53 -7.99
N THR A 51 3.42 -11.24 -9.08
CA THR A 51 2.89 -9.90 -9.39
C THR A 51 1.88 -9.43 -8.36
N ASP A 52 1.07 -10.33 -7.79
CA ASP A 52 0.14 -10.06 -6.70
C ASP A 52 0.87 -9.57 -5.43
N TYR A 53 1.93 -10.26 -5.05
CA TYR A 53 2.79 -9.91 -3.91
C TYR A 53 3.53 -8.58 -4.16
N LEU A 54 4.11 -8.42 -5.37
CA LEU A 54 4.83 -7.21 -5.76
C LEU A 54 3.92 -5.99 -5.80
N SER A 55 2.66 -6.14 -6.21
CA SER A 55 1.68 -5.06 -6.22
C SER A 55 1.50 -4.47 -4.82
N GLY A 56 1.28 -5.31 -3.82
CA GLY A 56 1.16 -4.86 -2.44
C GLY A 56 2.48 -4.36 -1.85
N LEU A 57 3.62 -5.01 -2.17
CA LEU A 57 4.93 -4.61 -1.65
C LEU A 57 5.36 -3.22 -2.12
N LEU A 58 5.09 -2.91 -3.39
CA LEU A 58 5.61 -1.72 -4.07
C LEU A 58 4.59 -0.57 -4.17
N HIS A 59 3.36 -0.73 -3.66
CA HIS A 59 2.29 0.28 -3.85
C HIS A 59 2.72 1.69 -3.41
N ASN A 60 3.55 1.80 -2.40
CA ASN A 60 4.09 3.06 -1.86
C ASN A 60 5.55 3.35 -2.30
N VAL A 61 6.11 2.66 -3.31
CA VAL A 61 7.50 2.86 -3.76
C VAL A 61 7.81 4.30 -4.14
N GLY A 62 6.82 5.04 -4.60
CA GLY A 62 6.95 6.47 -4.92
C GLY A 62 7.39 7.32 -3.73
N LYS A 63 7.02 6.98 -2.49
CA LYS A 63 7.51 7.65 -1.28
C LYS A 63 9.03 7.49 -1.13
N ILE A 64 9.58 6.31 -1.49
CA ILE A 64 11.04 6.08 -1.52
C ILE A 64 11.69 6.96 -2.60
N VAL A 65 11.11 6.98 -3.80
CA VAL A 65 11.61 7.81 -4.91
C VAL A 65 11.59 9.28 -4.52
N MET A 66 10.49 9.77 -3.92
CA MET A 66 10.39 11.15 -3.43
C MET A 66 11.47 11.46 -2.41
N ALA A 67 11.70 10.60 -1.43
CA ALA A 67 12.71 10.81 -0.40
C ALA A 67 14.14 10.86 -0.97
N GLN A 68 14.42 10.12 -2.05
CA GLN A 68 15.75 10.07 -2.66
C GLN A 68 15.99 11.17 -3.69
N VAL A 69 14.97 11.51 -4.47
CA VAL A 69 15.10 12.44 -5.61
C VAL A 69 14.73 13.88 -5.20
N PHE A 70 13.79 14.04 -4.28
CA PHE A 70 13.23 15.30 -3.83
C PHE A 70 13.27 15.41 -2.28
N PRO A 71 14.46 15.30 -1.64
CA PRO A 71 14.56 15.17 -0.18
C PRO A 71 14.04 16.39 0.57
N ALA A 72 14.17 17.59 0.01
CA ALA A 72 13.68 18.83 0.63
C ALA A 72 12.14 18.87 0.64
N GLU A 73 11.52 18.53 -0.49
CA GLU A 73 10.07 18.45 -0.65
C GLU A 73 9.48 17.32 0.19
N PHE A 74 10.14 16.16 0.23
CA PHE A 74 9.73 15.04 1.08
C PHE A 74 9.76 15.43 2.58
N THR A 75 10.79 16.16 3.01
CA THR A 75 10.86 16.68 4.39
C THR A 75 9.71 17.65 4.67
N GLN A 76 9.37 18.53 3.73
CA GLN A 76 8.25 19.45 3.86
C GLN A 76 6.91 18.68 3.93
N LEU A 77 6.70 17.70 3.06
CA LEU A 77 5.50 16.85 3.05
C LEU A 77 5.39 16.03 4.35
N SER A 78 6.51 15.56 4.90
CA SER A 78 6.51 14.78 6.14
C SER A 78 5.97 15.55 7.35
N GLN A 79 5.96 16.88 7.31
CA GLN A 79 5.35 17.73 8.33
C GLN A 79 3.81 17.77 8.23
N LEU A 80 3.27 17.43 7.05
CA LEU A 80 1.83 17.39 6.77
C LEU A 80 1.20 16.03 7.05
N PHE A 81 2.00 15.03 7.34
CA PHE A 81 1.53 13.64 7.51
C PHE A 81 0.58 13.39 8.69
N ASP A 82 0.32 14.38 9.54
CA ASP A 82 -0.76 14.32 10.56
C ASP A 82 -2.15 14.69 9.97
N GLN A 83 -2.23 14.93 8.66
CA GLN A 83 -3.44 15.25 7.92
C GLN A 83 -4.10 13.99 7.34
N ASP A 84 -5.33 14.16 6.80
CA ASP A 84 -6.00 13.12 6.02
C ASP A 84 -5.19 12.76 4.78
N GLU A 85 -5.22 11.49 4.39
CA GLU A 85 -4.56 10.99 3.19
C GLU A 85 -4.89 11.82 1.93
N ALA A 86 -6.15 12.20 1.74
CA ALA A 86 -6.54 13.01 0.58
C ALA A 86 -5.82 14.39 0.57
N GLN A 87 -5.58 14.98 1.74
CA GLN A 87 -4.84 16.23 1.87
C GLN A 87 -3.35 16.03 1.59
N VAL A 88 -2.77 14.90 1.99
CA VAL A 88 -1.39 14.54 1.70
C VAL A 88 -1.20 14.37 0.18
N LEU A 89 -2.07 13.62 -0.48
CA LEU A 89 -2.04 13.44 -1.95
C LEU A 89 -2.17 14.77 -2.70
N LEU A 90 -3.03 15.67 -2.22
CA LEU A 90 -3.18 17.00 -2.80
C LEU A 90 -1.88 17.80 -2.65
N ALA A 91 -1.27 17.81 -1.46
CA ALA A 91 -0.02 18.52 -1.20
C ALA A 91 1.15 17.96 -2.03
N GLU A 92 1.22 16.64 -2.22
CA GLU A 92 2.20 16.01 -3.12
C GLU A 92 2.05 16.54 -4.55
N ARG A 93 0.82 16.57 -5.08
CA ARG A 93 0.52 17.10 -6.43
C ARG A 93 0.80 18.59 -6.56
N GLU A 94 0.49 19.38 -5.54
CA GLU A 94 0.77 20.82 -5.55
C GLU A 94 2.27 21.11 -5.51
N LEU A 95 3.06 20.35 -4.77
CA LEU A 95 4.48 20.58 -4.58
C LEU A 95 5.35 19.97 -5.69
N LEU A 96 5.01 18.75 -6.14
CA LEU A 96 5.81 17.96 -7.09
C LEU A 96 5.16 17.82 -8.48
N GLY A 97 3.90 18.22 -8.63
CA GLY A 97 3.10 18.01 -9.84
C GLY A 97 2.47 16.61 -9.93
N TRP A 98 2.92 15.66 -9.15
CA TRP A 98 2.51 14.26 -9.12
C TRP A 98 2.46 13.76 -7.67
N ASP A 99 1.54 12.83 -7.37
CA ASP A 99 1.53 12.13 -6.09
C ASP A 99 2.46 10.92 -6.10
N HIS A 100 2.66 10.32 -4.92
CA HIS A 100 3.54 9.15 -4.79
C HIS A 100 3.06 7.94 -5.61
N ALA A 101 1.76 7.77 -5.84
CA ALA A 101 1.22 6.68 -6.66
C ALA A 101 1.66 6.85 -8.13
N ALA A 102 1.54 8.05 -8.69
CA ALA A 102 1.97 8.36 -10.04
C ALA A 102 3.51 8.29 -10.19
N ILE A 103 4.25 8.83 -9.23
CA ILE A 103 5.73 8.77 -9.22
C ILE A 103 6.20 7.30 -9.16
N GLY A 104 5.58 6.49 -8.29
CA GLY A 104 5.90 5.07 -8.17
C GLY A 104 5.61 4.29 -9.44
N ALA A 105 4.47 4.51 -10.06
CA ALA A 105 4.09 3.88 -11.32
C ALA A 105 5.08 4.23 -12.45
N PHE A 106 5.44 5.51 -12.59
CA PHE A 106 6.43 5.96 -13.56
C PHE A 106 7.80 5.31 -13.34
N PHE A 107 8.24 5.23 -12.07
CA PHE A 107 9.48 4.53 -11.72
C PHE A 107 9.44 3.07 -12.14
N LEU A 108 8.37 2.34 -11.84
CA LEU A 108 8.23 0.93 -12.20
C LEU A 108 8.13 0.71 -13.71
N GLU A 109 7.43 1.60 -14.43
CA GLU A 109 7.34 1.57 -15.89
C GLU A 109 8.74 1.71 -16.55
N THR A 110 9.55 2.67 -16.08
CA THR A 110 10.92 2.89 -16.57
C THR A 110 11.85 1.71 -16.28
N HIS A 111 11.51 0.88 -15.27
CA HIS A 111 12.25 -0.34 -14.92
C HIS A 111 11.60 -1.63 -15.45
N LEU A 112 10.65 -1.51 -16.36
CA LEU A 112 10.01 -2.62 -17.10
C LEU A 112 9.32 -3.64 -16.19
N PHE A 113 8.68 -3.18 -15.12
CA PHE A 113 7.83 -4.03 -14.29
C PHE A 113 6.56 -4.47 -15.05
N PRO A 114 5.94 -5.58 -14.65
CA PRO A 114 4.66 -6.03 -15.21
C PRO A 114 3.57 -4.96 -15.08
N LEU A 115 2.68 -4.88 -16.08
CA LEU A 115 1.63 -3.85 -16.13
C LEU A 115 0.67 -3.96 -14.95
N GLU A 116 0.39 -5.18 -14.47
CA GLU A 116 -0.43 -5.45 -13.29
C GLU A 116 0.11 -4.74 -12.05
N VAL A 117 1.43 -4.77 -11.86
CA VAL A 117 2.11 -4.11 -10.73
C VAL A 117 2.10 -2.59 -10.91
N ILE A 118 2.36 -2.10 -12.13
CA ILE A 118 2.35 -0.66 -12.43
C ILE A 118 0.96 -0.07 -12.17
N GLU A 119 -0.10 -0.73 -12.67
CA GLU A 119 -1.47 -0.25 -12.46
C GLU A 119 -1.91 -0.37 -10.99
N ALA A 120 -1.54 -1.44 -10.31
CA ALA A 120 -1.81 -1.57 -8.89
C ALA A 120 -1.20 -0.40 -8.09
N VAL A 121 0.06 -0.04 -8.38
CA VAL A 121 0.74 1.09 -7.75
C VAL A 121 0.10 2.43 -8.13
N HIS A 122 -0.23 2.64 -9.41
CA HIS A 122 -0.81 3.90 -9.86
C HIS A 122 -2.20 4.17 -9.28
N TYR A 123 -3.01 3.12 -9.19
CA TYR A 123 -4.45 3.26 -8.89
C TYR A 123 -4.85 2.74 -7.50
N HIS A 124 -3.89 2.49 -6.58
CA HIS A 124 -4.25 1.97 -5.26
C HIS A 124 -5.07 2.94 -4.38
N HIS A 125 -5.15 4.22 -4.74
CA HIS A 125 -6.06 5.18 -4.12
C HIS A 125 -7.39 5.33 -4.85
N ASP A 126 -7.45 4.92 -6.12
CA ASP A 126 -8.64 4.99 -6.99
C ASP A 126 -8.67 3.81 -7.96
N SER A 127 -8.92 2.62 -7.44
CA SER A 127 -8.88 1.39 -8.23
C SER A 127 -9.93 1.34 -9.35
N LEU A 128 -11.01 2.14 -9.25
CA LEU A 128 -12.03 2.22 -10.30
C LEU A 128 -11.48 2.80 -11.61
N SER A 129 -10.41 3.58 -11.54
CA SER A 129 -9.77 4.21 -12.70
C SER A 129 -8.74 3.30 -13.40
N ALA A 130 -8.43 2.10 -12.86
CA ALA A 130 -7.47 1.17 -13.46
C ALA A 130 -8.01 0.59 -14.80
N PRO A 131 -7.28 0.79 -15.93
CA PRO A 131 -7.86 0.49 -17.26
C PRO A 131 -7.79 -0.98 -17.65
N HIS A 132 -6.77 -1.74 -17.22
CA HIS A 132 -6.51 -3.12 -17.70
C HIS A 132 -6.53 -4.16 -16.58
N HIS A 133 -6.02 -3.82 -15.39
CA HIS A 133 -5.90 -4.74 -14.25
C HIS A 133 -6.63 -4.21 -12.99
N PRO A 134 -7.95 -3.90 -13.08
CA PRO A 134 -8.68 -3.29 -11.96
C PRO A 134 -8.72 -4.17 -10.71
N SER A 135 -8.67 -5.50 -10.85
CA SER A 135 -8.64 -6.42 -9.71
C SER A 135 -7.36 -6.30 -8.88
N PHE A 136 -6.20 -6.06 -9.53
CA PHE A 136 -4.94 -5.84 -8.82
C PHE A 136 -4.95 -4.51 -8.06
N ALA A 137 -5.39 -3.44 -8.70
CA ALA A 137 -5.55 -2.13 -8.05
C ALA A 137 -6.54 -2.21 -6.88
N ALA A 138 -7.68 -2.90 -7.06
CA ALA A 138 -8.70 -3.07 -6.03
C ALA A 138 -8.22 -3.91 -4.85
N ALA A 139 -7.49 -5.00 -5.11
CA ALA A 139 -6.92 -5.83 -4.06
C ALA A 139 -5.84 -5.07 -3.27
N THR A 140 -5.01 -4.29 -3.94
CA THR A 140 -3.99 -3.45 -3.32
C THR A 140 -4.62 -2.33 -2.49
N GLN A 141 -5.66 -1.67 -2.98
CA GLN A 141 -6.43 -0.66 -2.23
C GLN A 141 -7.07 -1.26 -0.98
N LEU A 142 -7.73 -2.41 -1.10
CA LEU A 142 -8.35 -3.08 0.03
C LEU A 142 -7.31 -3.53 1.05
N ALA A 143 -6.18 -4.07 0.58
CA ALA A 143 -5.06 -4.49 1.43
C ALA A 143 -4.51 -3.31 2.24
N ASP A 144 -4.25 -2.18 1.59
CA ASP A 144 -3.72 -0.98 2.22
C ASP A 144 -4.66 -0.45 3.32
N ILE A 145 -5.97 -0.37 3.06
CA ILE A 145 -6.98 0.02 4.04
C ILE A 145 -6.98 -0.95 5.24
N MET A 146 -7.09 -2.24 4.99
CA MET A 146 -7.24 -3.24 6.05
C MET A 146 -5.96 -3.43 6.88
N VAL A 147 -4.78 -3.38 6.26
CA VAL A 147 -3.48 -3.49 6.93
C VAL A 147 -3.23 -2.27 7.80
N THR A 148 -3.58 -1.08 7.32
CA THR A 148 -3.52 0.16 8.12
C THR A 148 -4.43 0.05 9.35
N GLN A 149 -5.67 -0.45 9.20
CA GLN A 149 -6.59 -0.67 10.32
C GLN A 149 -6.10 -1.73 11.32
N ALA A 150 -5.34 -2.71 10.86
CA ALA A 150 -4.71 -3.71 11.72
C ALA A 150 -3.50 -3.16 12.51
N GLY A 151 -3.14 -1.88 12.32
CA GLY A 151 -2.09 -1.18 13.07
C GLY A 151 -0.73 -1.16 12.39
N LEU A 152 -0.60 -1.67 11.17
CA LEU A 152 0.59 -1.51 10.33
C LEU A 152 0.40 -0.28 9.44
N LYS A 153 0.95 0.86 9.83
CA LYS A 153 0.79 2.12 9.09
C LYS A 153 1.93 2.33 8.11
N GLY A 154 1.60 2.76 6.88
CA GLY A 154 2.57 3.07 5.82
C GLY A 154 3.16 4.48 5.90
N GLY A 155 2.65 5.27 6.83
CA GLY A 155 3.04 6.63 7.11
C GLY A 155 2.23 7.18 8.28
N PRO A 156 2.51 8.40 8.73
CA PRO A 156 1.80 9.03 9.83
C PRO A 156 0.43 9.63 9.44
N GLU A 157 0.05 9.56 8.16
CA GLU A 157 -1.23 10.07 7.68
C GLU A 157 -2.41 9.41 8.40
N LYS A 158 -3.44 10.21 8.69
CA LYS A 158 -4.66 9.73 9.32
C LYS A 158 -5.58 9.12 8.28
N ARG A 159 -6.06 7.92 8.59
CA ARG A 159 -7.11 7.25 7.83
C ARG A 159 -8.28 6.92 8.74
N PRO A 160 -9.53 7.02 8.26
CA PRO A 160 -10.69 6.62 9.03
C PRO A 160 -10.64 5.12 9.33
N ILE A 161 -11.03 4.73 10.54
CA ILE A 161 -11.25 3.33 10.89
C ILE A 161 -12.66 2.98 10.41
N LEU A 162 -12.73 2.14 9.39
CA LEU A 162 -14.00 1.68 8.84
C LEU A 162 -14.54 0.50 9.66
N ASN A 163 -15.83 0.55 9.98
CA ASN A 163 -16.50 -0.62 10.54
C ASN A 163 -16.80 -1.67 9.46
N GLU A 164 -17.29 -2.85 9.87
CA GLU A 164 -17.57 -3.97 8.95
C GLU A 164 -18.51 -3.59 7.81
N ARG A 165 -19.54 -2.78 8.08
CA ARG A 165 -20.49 -2.32 7.08
C ARG A 165 -19.81 -1.39 6.07
N GLU A 166 -19.04 -0.42 6.54
CA GLU A 166 -18.31 0.53 5.69
C GLU A 166 -17.28 -0.19 4.81
N LEU A 167 -16.58 -1.19 5.35
CA LEU A 167 -15.69 -2.05 4.55
C LEU A 167 -16.44 -2.78 3.44
N MET A 168 -17.65 -3.27 3.72
CA MET A 168 -18.48 -3.96 2.74
C MET A 168 -19.07 -3.03 1.66
N GLU A 169 -19.11 -1.74 1.91
CA GLU A 169 -19.60 -0.72 0.98
C GLU A 169 -18.45 -0.11 0.12
N LEU A 170 -17.19 -0.55 0.31
CA LEU A 170 -16.06 -0.05 -0.48
C LEU A 170 -16.23 -0.36 -1.98
N PRO A 171 -16.07 0.65 -2.86
CA PRO A 171 -16.24 0.46 -4.31
C PRO A 171 -15.29 -0.58 -4.91
N CYS A 172 -14.07 -0.71 -4.38
CA CYS A 172 -13.08 -1.70 -4.83
C CYS A 172 -13.57 -3.15 -4.69
N LEU A 173 -14.45 -3.45 -3.73
CA LEU A 173 -15.04 -4.79 -3.61
C LEU A 173 -15.92 -5.17 -4.80
N GLY A 174 -16.55 -4.20 -5.47
CA GLY A 174 -17.31 -4.46 -6.70
C GLY A 174 -16.45 -4.95 -7.87
N GLN A 175 -15.18 -4.58 -7.90
CA GLN A 175 -14.20 -5.05 -8.90
C GLN A 175 -13.67 -6.46 -8.57
N LEU A 176 -13.51 -6.76 -7.27
CA LEU A 176 -13.07 -8.08 -6.81
C LEU A 176 -14.20 -9.11 -6.85
N TRP A 177 -15.41 -8.68 -6.53
CA TRP A 177 -16.57 -9.56 -6.44
C TRP A 177 -17.85 -8.83 -6.84
N PRO A 178 -18.23 -8.86 -8.12
CA PRO A 178 -19.44 -8.16 -8.61
C PRO A 178 -20.75 -8.78 -8.08
N HIS A 179 -20.70 -10.00 -7.53
CA HIS A 179 -21.86 -10.70 -6.98
C HIS A 179 -21.90 -10.53 -5.45
N GLN A 180 -22.75 -9.64 -4.98
CA GLN A 180 -22.99 -9.50 -3.55
C GLN A 180 -23.72 -10.71 -2.96
N GLY A 181 -23.58 -10.93 -1.65
CA GLY A 181 -24.30 -11.99 -0.96
C GLY A 181 -23.52 -12.64 0.17
N PRO A 182 -24.07 -13.73 0.78
CA PRO A 182 -23.47 -14.38 1.95
C PRO A 182 -22.02 -14.88 1.74
N LEU A 183 -21.66 -15.22 0.50
CA LEU A 183 -20.30 -15.66 0.18
C LEU A 183 -19.28 -14.52 0.29
N LEU A 184 -19.66 -13.30 -0.08
CA LEU A 184 -18.79 -12.12 0.10
C LEU A 184 -18.50 -11.89 1.59
N ASN A 185 -19.52 -11.94 2.44
CA ASN A 185 -19.35 -11.81 3.89
C ASN A 185 -18.38 -12.87 4.45
N LEU A 186 -18.50 -14.12 3.98
CA LEU A 186 -17.60 -15.19 4.40
C LEU A 186 -16.15 -14.95 3.96
N LYS A 187 -15.94 -14.51 2.71
CA LYS A 187 -14.61 -14.19 2.17
C LYS A 187 -13.99 -13.02 2.95
N MET A 188 -14.73 -11.93 3.17
CA MET A 188 -14.26 -10.77 3.92
C MET A 188 -13.93 -11.12 5.37
N ARG A 189 -14.73 -11.95 6.04
CA ARG A 189 -14.41 -12.43 7.39
C ARG A 189 -13.10 -13.20 7.43
N LYS A 190 -12.86 -14.11 6.48
CA LYS A 190 -11.58 -14.85 6.39
C LYS A 190 -10.40 -13.93 6.18
N ILE A 191 -10.53 -12.94 5.27
CA ILE A 191 -9.51 -11.93 5.02
C ILE A 191 -9.22 -11.13 6.30
N THR A 192 -10.24 -10.67 7.00
CA THR A 192 -10.10 -9.90 8.26
C THR A 192 -9.40 -10.73 9.35
N GLU A 193 -9.83 -11.99 9.55
CA GLU A 193 -9.21 -12.89 10.53
C GLU A 193 -7.74 -13.18 10.19
N TRP A 194 -7.41 -13.26 8.91
CA TRP A 194 -6.05 -13.50 8.46
C TRP A 194 -5.18 -12.24 8.64
N ILE A 195 -5.67 -11.06 8.21
CA ILE A 195 -4.95 -9.78 8.34
C ILE A 195 -4.69 -9.43 9.80
N ALA A 196 -5.57 -9.77 10.72
CA ALA A 196 -5.37 -9.53 12.16
C ALA A 196 -4.08 -10.18 12.72
N ARG A 197 -3.51 -11.17 12.02
CA ARG A 197 -2.26 -11.86 12.42
C ARG A 197 -1.00 -11.21 11.82
N LEU A 198 -1.16 -10.34 10.82
CA LEU A 198 -0.03 -9.74 10.10
C LEU A 198 0.91 -8.93 10.99
N PRO A 199 0.45 -8.13 11.98
CA PRO A 199 1.36 -7.36 12.82
C PRO A 199 2.39 -8.22 13.53
N ASP A 200 2.00 -9.39 14.04
CA ASP A 200 2.91 -10.30 14.72
C ASP A 200 3.83 -11.02 13.72
N LEU A 201 3.30 -11.43 12.56
CA LEU A 201 4.09 -12.05 11.50
C LEU A 201 5.17 -11.10 10.98
N CYS A 202 4.82 -9.85 10.67
CA CYS A 202 5.76 -8.86 10.15
C CYS A 202 6.86 -8.51 11.16
N LYS A 203 6.52 -8.43 12.47
CA LYS A 203 7.51 -8.23 13.52
C LYS A 203 8.53 -9.37 13.57
N THR A 204 8.08 -10.61 13.48
CA THR A 204 8.94 -11.78 13.48
C THR A 204 9.91 -11.77 12.30
N LEU A 205 9.40 -11.53 11.10
CA LEU A 205 10.21 -11.51 9.87
C LEU A 205 11.29 -10.42 9.88
N LEU A 206 11.02 -9.26 10.47
CA LEU A 206 12.00 -8.16 10.56
C LEU A 206 12.93 -8.27 11.76
N SER A 207 12.64 -9.15 12.75
CA SER A 207 13.52 -9.39 13.89
C SER A 207 14.57 -10.46 13.61
N GLU A 208 14.37 -11.31 12.62
CA GLU A 208 15.29 -12.40 12.24
C GLU A 208 16.25 -12.00 11.09
N SER A 209 16.13 -10.78 10.57
CA SER A 209 16.96 -10.23 9.49
C SER A 209 17.99 -9.23 10.02
#